data_8b10f2c987cd0106368e217389666671
#
_entry.id   8b10f2c987cd0106368e217389666671
#
_cell.length_a   1.000
_cell.length_b   1.000
_cell.length_c   1.000
_cell.angle_alpha   90.00
_cell.angle_beta   90.00
_cell.angle_gamma   90.00
#
_symmetry.space_group_name_H-M   'P 1'
#
loop_
_entity.id
_entity.type
_entity.pdbx_description
1 polymer ?
#
loop_
_entity_poly.entity_id
_entity_poly.type
_entity_poly.pdbx_seq_one_letter_code
_entity_poly.pdbx_strand_id
1 'polypeptide(L)'
;MKEKKTLEELIQDYNECKEIFGDADFTSIMIASSICDRYCERKQYDKASEYAKRNYEASLREYGVDEITTFDLLAKLIKCYEKAEDRESIDSVVDEYYRIREETLEIEIPDSTDDDILF
;
A
#
# COMPACT_ATOMS: atom_id res chain seq x y z
N MET A 1 -18.60 -19.98 17.86
CA MET A 1 -17.60 -19.66 16.88
C MET A 1 -18.14 -18.65 15.87
N LYS A 2 -17.37 -17.65 15.58
CA LYS A 2 -17.80 -16.64 14.65
C LYS A 2 -17.58 -17.10 13.22
N GLU A 3 -18.59 -16.89 12.41
CA GLU A 3 -18.43 -17.17 10.99
C GLU A 3 -17.65 -16.06 10.33
N LYS A 4 -16.86 -16.42 9.34
CA LYS A 4 -16.16 -15.44 8.56
C LYS A 4 -17.13 -14.70 7.66
N LYS A 5 -16.88 -13.42 7.47
CA LYS A 5 -17.65 -12.65 6.51
C LYS A 5 -17.35 -13.13 5.10
N THR A 6 -18.34 -13.04 4.24
CA THR A 6 -18.14 -13.35 2.83
C THR A 6 -17.35 -12.23 2.19
N LEU A 7 -16.80 -12.53 1.01
CA LEU A 7 -16.08 -11.51 0.26
C LEU A 7 -16.98 -10.33 -0.07
N GLU A 8 -18.22 -10.59 -0.44
CA GLU A 8 -19.17 -9.51 -0.73
C GLU A 8 -19.41 -8.64 0.48
N GLU A 9 -19.54 -9.25 1.66
CA GLU A 9 -19.71 -8.49 2.88
C GLU A 9 -18.50 -7.64 3.20
N LEU A 10 -17.31 -8.18 2.99
CA LEU A 10 -16.09 -7.42 3.22
C LEU A 10 -15.99 -6.24 2.27
N ILE A 11 -16.34 -6.44 1.01
CA ILE A 11 -16.29 -5.36 0.03
C ILE A 11 -17.27 -4.25 0.40
N GLN A 12 -18.46 -4.63 0.85
CA GLN A 12 -19.44 -3.65 1.29
C GLN A 12 -18.93 -2.89 2.52
N ASP A 13 -18.36 -3.61 3.49
CA ASP A 13 -17.79 -2.98 4.68
C ASP A 13 -16.68 -2.00 4.30
N TYR A 14 -15.84 -2.39 3.36
CA TYR A 14 -14.76 -1.53 2.92
C TYR A 14 -15.30 -0.24 2.31
N ASN A 15 -16.27 -0.38 1.42
CA ASN A 15 -16.84 0.79 0.74
C ASN A 15 -17.47 1.75 1.73
N GLU A 16 -18.18 1.23 2.74
CA GLU A 16 -18.81 2.06 3.75
C GLU A 16 -17.77 2.73 4.64
N CYS A 17 -16.77 1.96 5.06
CA CYS A 17 -15.73 2.49 5.93
C CYS A 17 -14.91 3.56 5.22
N LYS A 18 -14.57 3.30 3.96
CA LYS A 18 -13.82 4.25 3.15
C LYS A 18 -14.57 5.55 2.99
N GLU A 19 -15.88 5.47 2.80
CA GLU A 19 -16.70 6.65 2.61
C GLU A 19 -16.78 7.49 3.87
N ILE A 20 -16.87 6.85 5.02
CA ILE A 20 -17.02 7.56 6.29
C ILE A 20 -15.68 8.06 6.83
N PHE A 21 -14.66 7.24 6.79
CA PHE A 21 -13.37 7.53 7.43
C PHE A 21 -12.23 7.76 6.47
N GLY A 22 -12.43 7.49 5.20
CA GLY A 22 -11.37 7.62 4.20
C GLY A 22 -10.64 6.32 3.98
N ASP A 23 -9.98 6.22 2.81
CA ASP A 23 -9.30 4.99 2.41
C ASP A 23 -7.99 4.75 3.16
N ALA A 24 -7.45 5.78 3.78
CA ALA A 24 -6.20 5.65 4.54
C ALA A 24 -6.43 5.40 6.02
N ASP A 25 -7.69 5.37 6.45
CA ASP A 25 -8.00 5.04 7.83
C ASP A 25 -7.57 3.62 8.12
N PHE A 26 -7.09 3.39 9.34
CA PHE A 26 -6.57 2.09 9.72
C PHE A 26 -7.59 0.97 9.46
N THR A 27 -8.85 1.21 9.80
CA THR A 27 -9.89 0.21 9.60
C THR A 27 -10.12 -0.08 8.12
N SER A 28 -10.14 0.97 7.30
CA SER A 28 -10.28 0.78 5.84
C SER A 28 -9.13 -0.05 5.28
N ILE A 29 -7.91 0.25 5.71
CA ILE A 29 -6.73 -0.49 5.27
C ILE A 29 -6.81 -1.96 5.69
N MET A 30 -7.26 -2.21 6.92
CA MET A 30 -7.38 -3.57 7.42
C MET A 30 -8.40 -4.37 6.62
N ILE A 31 -9.54 -3.75 6.32
CA ILE A 31 -10.58 -4.44 5.55
C ILE A 31 -10.11 -4.73 4.14
N ALA A 32 -9.50 -3.74 3.49
CA ALA A 32 -8.99 -3.95 2.13
C ALA A 32 -7.90 -5.03 2.10
N SER A 33 -7.08 -5.10 3.16
CA SER A 33 -6.07 -6.13 3.26
C SER A 33 -6.71 -7.51 3.35
N SER A 34 -7.80 -7.63 4.11
CA SER A 34 -8.53 -8.89 4.21
C SER A 34 -9.15 -9.28 2.86
N ILE A 35 -9.67 -8.30 2.13
CA ILE A 35 -10.21 -8.56 0.80
C ILE A 35 -9.10 -9.08 -0.14
N CYS A 36 -7.95 -8.43 -0.08
CA CYS A 36 -6.80 -8.86 -0.86
C CYS A 36 -6.45 -10.32 -0.57
N ASP A 37 -6.41 -10.68 0.71
CA ASP A 37 -6.10 -12.05 1.11
C ASP A 37 -7.12 -13.05 0.58
N ARG A 38 -8.40 -12.68 0.61
CA ARG A 38 -9.45 -13.55 0.11
C ARG A 38 -9.32 -13.80 -1.39
N TYR A 39 -8.99 -12.74 -2.13
CA TYR A 39 -8.76 -12.92 -3.56
C TYR A 39 -7.53 -13.78 -3.82
N CYS A 40 -6.48 -13.64 -3.01
CA CYS A 40 -5.30 -14.48 -3.12
C CYS A 40 -5.64 -15.94 -2.87
N GLU A 41 -6.49 -16.23 -1.89
CA GLU A 41 -6.91 -17.60 -1.61
C GLU A 41 -7.65 -18.20 -2.79
N ARG A 42 -8.33 -17.37 -3.57
CA ARG A 42 -9.04 -17.80 -4.77
C ARG A 42 -8.17 -17.76 -6.01
N LYS A 43 -6.90 -17.41 -5.86
CA LYS A 43 -5.94 -17.29 -6.96
C LYS A 43 -6.35 -16.23 -7.98
N GLN A 44 -7.10 -15.25 -7.53
CA GLN A 44 -7.47 -14.10 -8.36
C GLN A 44 -6.52 -12.94 -8.03
N TYR A 45 -5.28 -13.11 -8.45
CA TYR A 45 -4.20 -12.21 -8.04
C TYR A 45 -4.31 -10.82 -8.64
N ASP A 46 -4.89 -10.69 -9.81
CA ASP A 46 -5.12 -9.38 -10.40
C ASP A 46 -6.07 -8.55 -9.55
N LYS A 47 -7.13 -9.18 -9.04
CA LYS A 47 -8.06 -8.47 -8.17
C LYS A 47 -7.45 -8.20 -6.81
N ALA A 48 -6.65 -9.14 -6.31
CA ALA A 48 -5.95 -8.95 -5.04
C ALA A 48 -5.03 -7.73 -5.12
N SER A 49 -4.28 -7.60 -6.22
CA SER A 49 -3.35 -6.51 -6.36
C SER A 49 -4.05 -5.16 -6.47
N GLU A 50 -5.29 -5.12 -6.97
CA GLU A 50 -6.04 -3.86 -7.00
C GLU A 50 -6.26 -3.31 -5.59
N TYR A 51 -6.65 -4.18 -4.66
CA TYR A 51 -6.90 -3.74 -3.29
C TYR A 51 -5.59 -3.42 -2.57
N ALA A 52 -4.55 -4.20 -2.83
CA ALA A 52 -3.24 -3.90 -2.26
C ALA A 52 -2.73 -2.55 -2.77
N LYS A 53 -2.97 -2.24 -4.05
CA LYS A 53 -2.55 -0.98 -4.63
C LYS A 53 -3.29 0.19 -4.01
N ARG A 54 -4.58 0.06 -3.81
CA ARG A 54 -5.37 1.12 -3.16
C ARG A 54 -4.82 1.43 -1.78
N ASN A 55 -4.51 0.39 -1.01
CA ASN A 55 -3.95 0.59 0.32
C ASN A 55 -2.61 1.30 0.28
N TYR A 56 -1.73 0.85 -0.61
CA TYR A 56 -0.42 1.46 -0.73
C TYR A 56 -0.53 2.94 -1.12
N GLU A 57 -1.34 3.23 -2.12
CA GLU A 57 -1.48 4.60 -2.60
C GLU A 57 -2.11 5.49 -1.54
N ALA A 58 -3.07 4.99 -0.81
CA ALA A 58 -3.70 5.77 0.26
C ALA A 58 -2.70 6.09 1.35
N SER A 59 -1.93 5.10 1.76
CA SER A 59 -0.93 5.29 2.81
C SER A 59 0.18 6.23 2.36
N LEU A 60 0.62 6.07 1.12
CA LEU A 60 1.66 6.94 0.56
C LEU A 60 1.21 8.40 0.57
N ARG A 61 -0.03 8.62 0.15
CA ARG A 61 -0.58 9.98 0.09
C ARG A 61 -0.74 10.60 1.47
N GLU A 62 -1.25 9.83 2.43
CA GLU A 62 -1.59 10.39 3.74
C GLU A 62 -0.45 10.35 4.74
N TYR A 63 0.37 9.31 4.70
CA TYR A 63 1.39 9.13 5.74
C TYR A 63 2.80 9.28 5.22
N GLY A 64 3.00 9.20 3.93
CA GLY A 64 4.30 9.45 3.35
C GLY A 64 5.12 8.20 3.08
N VAL A 65 6.20 8.40 2.34
CA VAL A 65 7.02 7.32 1.83
C VAL A 65 7.89 6.68 2.91
N ASP A 66 8.19 7.44 3.96
CA ASP A 66 9.07 6.94 5.03
C ASP A 66 8.32 6.21 6.14
N GLU A 67 7.00 6.18 6.07
CA GLU A 67 6.20 5.55 7.09
C GLU A 67 6.27 4.03 6.94
N ILE A 68 6.45 3.33 8.07
CA ILE A 68 6.60 1.88 8.01
C ILE A 68 5.36 1.19 7.44
N THR A 69 4.19 1.74 7.75
CA THR A 69 2.95 1.18 7.20
C THR A 69 2.95 1.24 5.69
N THR A 70 3.42 2.35 5.12
CA THR A 70 3.50 2.50 3.67
C THR A 70 4.43 1.46 3.07
N PHE A 71 5.57 1.24 3.72
CA PHE A 71 6.52 0.25 3.24
C PHE A 71 5.94 -1.16 3.30
N ASP A 72 5.25 -1.49 4.39
CA ASP A 72 4.62 -2.81 4.52
C ASP A 72 3.57 -3.04 3.46
N LEU A 73 2.79 -2.01 3.14
CA LEU A 73 1.76 -2.12 2.11
C LEU A 73 2.38 -2.24 0.73
N LEU A 74 3.52 -1.58 0.50
CA LEU A 74 4.25 -1.75 -0.75
C LEU A 74 4.72 -3.19 -0.90
N ALA A 75 5.26 -3.75 0.19
CA ALA A 75 5.74 -5.13 0.16
C ALA A 75 4.61 -6.10 -0.17
N LYS A 76 3.44 -5.86 0.38
CA LYS A 76 2.29 -6.71 0.10
C LYS A 76 1.85 -6.59 -1.36
N LEU A 77 1.87 -5.38 -1.88
CA LEU A 77 1.52 -5.15 -3.28
C LEU A 77 2.49 -5.88 -4.21
N ILE A 78 3.79 -5.78 -3.93
CA ILE A 78 4.79 -6.46 -4.74
C ILE A 78 4.54 -7.97 -4.71
N LYS A 79 4.21 -8.51 -3.54
CA LYS A 79 3.96 -9.93 -3.43
C LYS A 79 2.76 -10.35 -4.29
N CYS A 80 1.71 -9.53 -4.33
CA CYS A 80 0.56 -9.83 -5.17
C CYS A 80 0.94 -9.80 -6.65
N TYR A 81 1.75 -8.81 -7.04
CA TYR A 81 2.22 -8.73 -8.43
C TYR A 81 3.09 -9.92 -8.78
N GLU A 82 3.93 -10.38 -7.85
CA GLU A 82 4.75 -11.56 -8.11
C GLU A 82 3.89 -12.78 -8.39
N LYS A 83 2.84 -12.96 -7.60
CA LYS A 83 1.93 -14.09 -7.80
C LYS A 83 1.16 -13.97 -9.10
N ALA A 84 0.90 -12.76 -9.54
CA ALA A 84 0.23 -12.50 -10.81
C ALA A 84 1.21 -12.58 -11.99
N GLU A 85 2.50 -12.74 -11.71
CA GLU A 85 3.56 -12.78 -12.71
C GLU A 85 3.60 -11.47 -13.52
N ASP A 86 3.34 -10.37 -12.83
CA ASP A 86 3.27 -9.05 -13.44
C ASP A 86 4.54 -8.26 -13.12
N ARG A 87 5.61 -8.62 -13.79
CA ARG A 87 6.92 -8.01 -13.56
C ARG A 87 6.91 -6.52 -13.88
N GLU A 88 6.17 -6.14 -14.91
CA GLU A 88 6.14 -4.75 -15.33
C GLU A 88 5.60 -3.85 -14.24
N SER A 89 4.53 -4.30 -13.57
CA SER A 89 3.95 -3.52 -12.47
C SER A 89 4.91 -3.45 -11.28
N ILE A 90 5.64 -4.53 -11.01
CA ILE A 90 6.63 -4.52 -9.94
C ILE A 90 7.68 -3.45 -10.21
N ASP A 91 8.25 -3.49 -11.41
CA ASP A 91 9.30 -2.53 -11.74
C ASP A 91 8.80 -1.11 -11.66
N SER A 92 7.59 -0.88 -12.13
CA SER A 92 6.99 0.45 -12.14
C SER A 92 6.79 0.99 -10.72
N VAL A 93 6.23 0.18 -9.83
CA VAL A 93 5.93 0.66 -8.48
C VAL A 93 7.20 0.82 -7.66
N VAL A 94 8.20 -0.02 -7.88
CA VAL A 94 9.47 0.10 -7.17
C VAL A 94 10.22 1.35 -7.63
N ASP A 95 10.26 1.59 -8.93
CA ASP A 95 10.91 2.80 -9.45
C ASP A 95 10.23 4.05 -8.91
N GLU A 96 8.92 4.06 -8.88
CA GLU A 96 8.17 5.19 -8.37
C GLU A 96 8.46 5.42 -6.88
N TYR A 97 8.51 4.34 -6.12
CA TYR A 97 8.78 4.44 -4.69
C TYR A 97 10.14 5.10 -4.43
N TYR A 98 11.17 4.64 -5.14
CA TYR A 98 12.50 5.20 -4.93
C TYR A 98 12.59 6.64 -5.41
N ARG A 99 11.92 6.97 -6.50
CA ARG A 99 11.89 8.34 -6.98
C ARG A 99 11.27 9.29 -5.96
N ILE A 100 10.14 8.89 -5.40
CA ILE A 100 9.44 9.71 -4.40
C ILE A 100 10.31 9.84 -3.15
N ARG A 101 10.96 8.76 -2.77
CA ARG A 101 11.79 8.78 -1.56
C ARG A 101 12.97 9.72 -1.74
N GLU A 102 13.60 9.71 -2.90
CA GLU A 102 14.70 10.60 -3.17
C GLU A 102 14.25 12.06 -3.16
N GLU A 103 13.11 12.34 -3.76
CA GLU A 103 12.59 13.70 -3.77
C GLU A 103 12.28 14.18 -2.35
N THR A 104 11.76 13.30 -1.53
CA THR A 104 11.45 13.65 -0.15
C THR A 104 12.71 13.94 0.64
N LEU A 105 13.74 13.14 0.45
CA LEU A 105 15.01 13.37 1.13
C LEU A 105 15.66 14.67 0.72
N GLU A 106 15.57 15.02 -0.55
CA GLU A 106 16.14 16.28 -1.03
C GLU A 106 15.47 17.48 -0.38
N ILE A 107 14.19 17.37 -0.14
CA ILE A 107 13.47 18.45 0.50
C ILE A 107 13.80 18.57 1.97
N GLU A 108 13.98 17.43 2.63
CA GLU A 108 14.15 17.39 4.07
C GLU A 108 15.57 17.66 4.54
N ILE A 109 16.55 17.46 3.68
CA ILE A 109 17.94 17.63 4.05
C ILE A 109 18.49 18.87 3.38
N PRO A 110 18.66 19.95 4.14
CA PRO A 110 19.20 21.20 3.57
C PRO A 110 20.65 21.03 3.12
N ASP A 111 21.02 21.73 2.09
CA ASP A 111 22.37 21.67 1.58
C ASP A 111 23.43 21.98 2.61
N SER A 112 23.16 22.96 3.42
CA SER A 112 24.14 23.38 4.41
C SER A 112 24.47 22.31 5.41
N THR A 113 23.58 21.36 5.57
CA THR A 113 23.79 20.29 6.51
C THR A 113 24.92 19.38 6.07
N ASP A 114 25.07 19.25 4.80
CA ASP A 114 26.11 18.38 4.27
C ASP A 114 27.49 18.80 4.70
N ASP A 115 27.71 20.09 4.73
CA ASP A 115 29.00 20.60 5.10
C ASP A 115 29.31 20.32 6.54
N ASP A 116 28.32 20.37 7.37
CA ASP A 116 28.53 20.21 8.78
C ASP A 116 28.86 18.80 9.16
N ILE A 117 28.46 17.90 8.38
CA ILE A 117 28.64 16.51 8.72
C ILE A 117 30.01 16.03 8.43
N LEU A 118 30.73 16.81 7.72
CA LEU A 118 31.99 16.34 7.22
C LEU A 118 33.09 16.24 8.22
N PHE A 119 32.90 16.67 9.37
CA PHE A 119 33.97 16.59 10.30
C PHE A 119 33.64 16.01 11.54
#